data_e6b90b45eaa0a0c1a782c81dbdba7cf9
#
_entry.id   e6b90b45eaa0a0c1a782c81dbdba7cf9
#
_cell.length_a   1.000
_cell.length_b   1.000
_cell.length_c   1.000
_cell.angle_alpha   90.00
_cell.angle_beta   90.00
_cell.angle_gamma   90.00
#
_symmetry.space_group_name_H-M   'P 1'
#
loop_
_entity.id
_entity.type
_entity.pdbx_description
1 polymer ?
#
loop_
_entity_poly.entity_id
_entity_poly.type
_entity_poly.pdbx_seq_one_letter_code
_entity_poly.pdbx_strand_id
1 'polypeptide(L)'
;METQTKETQVVMKTSLGTIKLKLYNETPQHRDNFIKLVKEGQYNGLLFHRVIKDFMVQGGDVTSKDAPMSKQLGAGDLGYTVPAEFVYPKYFHKKGALSAARTSDEVNPEKESSASQFYIVTGKVYKDAELAQMEKQKEGRLKQSIFARLQKENSDKIKAAYQSGDKAELAIIRDTLVGKTEMEAEKRKDEAKLTPEQREAYKTIGGVPFLDNEYTVYGEVTEGLDVVDAIQNVKTNRQDRPLENVVIESVSIIE
;
A
#
# COMPACT_ATOMS: atom_id res chain seq x y z
N MET A 1 1.32 -16.89 -28.76
CA MET A 1 2.24 -15.86 -28.23
C MET A 1 1.37 -14.65 -27.92
N GLU A 2 1.03 -14.45 -26.65
CA GLU A 2 0.39 -13.20 -26.23
C GLU A 2 1.42 -12.09 -26.44
N THR A 3 1.11 -11.17 -27.33
CA THR A 3 1.84 -9.90 -27.45
C THR A 3 1.66 -9.17 -26.11
N GLN A 4 2.66 -9.23 -25.23
CA GLN A 4 2.69 -8.36 -24.06
C GLN A 4 2.59 -6.92 -24.57
N THR A 5 1.45 -6.30 -24.35
CA THR A 5 1.26 -4.89 -24.65
C THR A 5 2.26 -4.11 -23.81
N LYS A 6 3.04 -3.21 -24.45
CA LYS A 6 4.04 -2.38 -23.79
C LYS A 6 3.40 -1.63 -22.62
N GLU A 7 4.01 -1.68 -21.45
CA GLU A 7 3.55 -0.94 -20.29
C GLU A 7 3.63 0.58 -20.56
N THR A 8 2.59 1.30 -20.11
CA THR A 8 2.49 2.75 -20.32
C THR A 8 3.58 3.48 -19.54
N GLN A 9 4.33 4.32 -20.22
CA GLN A 9 5.37 5.16 -19.63
C GLN A 9 4.84 6.56 -19.32
N VAL A 10 5.23 7.10 -18.17
CA VAL A 10 4.78 8.41 -17.66
C VAL A 10 6.00 9.25 -17.30
N VAL A 11 5.97 10.53 -17.66
CA VAL A 11 6.92 11.53 -17.19
C VAL A 11 6.24 12.46 -16.22
N MET A 12 6.76 12.56 -15.01
CA MET A 12 6.35 13.51 -13.97
C MET A 12 7.47 14.52 -13.74
N LYS A 13 7.23 15.77 -14.11
CA LYS A 13 8.14 16.88 -13.81
C LYS A 13 7.78 17.49 -12.49
N THR A 14 8.75 17.64 -11.61
CA THR A 14 8.58 18.25 -10.29
C THR A 14 9.52 19.42 -10.11
N SER A 15 9.27 20.26 -9.13
CA SER A 15 10.17 21.36 -8.76
C SER A 15 11.58 20.91 -8.32
N LEU A 16 11.79 19.59 -8.08
CA LEU A 16 13.09 19.03 -7.70
C LEU A 16 13.71 18.14 -8.80
N GLY A 17 13.04 17.96 -9.94
CA GLY A 17 13.53 17.16 -11.05
C GLY A 17 12.45 16.30 -11.69
N THR A 18 12.88 15.45 -12.62
CA THR A 18 11.98 14.61 -13.42
C THR A 18 12.02 13.18 -12.93
N ILE A 19 10.84 12.59 -12.77
CA ILE A 19 10.64 11.17 -12.43
C ILE A 19 9.96 10.51 -13.63
N LYS A 20 10.49 9.36 -14.10
CA LYS A 20 9.81 8.53 -15.08
C LYS A 20 9.24 7.31 -14.38
N LEU A 21 8.03 6.97 -14.75
CA LEU A 21 7.25 5.87 -14.18
C LEU A 21 6.80 4.95 -15.31
N LYS A 22 6.56 3.68 -14.99
CA LYS A 22 5.76 2.79 -15.82
C LYS A 22 4.55 2.30 -15.04
N LEU A 23 3.44 2.08 -15.72
CA LEU A 23 2.20 1.58 -15.16
C LEU A 23 2.03 0.10 -15.55
N TYR A 24 1.63 -0.73 -14.60
CA TYR A 24 1.46 -2.17 -14.81
C TYR A 24 0.16 -2.50 -15.53
N ASN A 25 0.23 -3.45 -16.45
CA ASN A 25 -0.94 -3.89 -17.22
C ASN A 25 -1.89 -4.77 -16.41
N GLU A 26 -1.41 -5.44 -15.37
CA GLU A 26 -2.20 -6.32 -14.52
C GLU A 26 -3.01 -5.59 -13.44
N THR A 27 -2.90 -4.27 -13.36
CA THR A 27 -3.74 -3.40 -12.54
C THR A 27 -4.48 -2.40 -13.43
N PRO A 28 -5.35 -2.88 -14.34
CA PRO A 28 -5.92 -2.07 -15.41
C PRO A 28 -6.80 -0.93 -14.91
N GLN A 29 -7.53 -1.09 -13.80
CA GLN A 29 -8.39 -0.03 -13.28
C GLN A 29 -7.55 1.14 -12.75
N HIS A 30 -6.51 0.88 -11.98
CA HIS A 30 -5.59 1.92 -11.49
C HIS A 30 -4.81 2.55 -12.62
N ARG A 31 -4.28 1.74 -13.55
CA ARG A 31 -3.55 2.21 -14.73
C ARG A 31 -4.42 3.17 -15.56
N ASP A 32 -5.62 2.73 -15.94
CA ASP A 32 -6.48 3.49 -16.84
C ASP A 32 -7.03 4.75 -16.17
N ASN A 33 -7.34 4.67 -14.86
CA ASN A 33 -7.70 5.83 -14.07
C ASN A 33 -6.55 6.85 -13.98
N PHE A 34 -5.34 6.41 -13.69
CA PHE A 34 -4.18 7.31 -13.65
C PHE A 34 -3.93 7.97 -15.01
N ILE A 35 -3.98 7.20 -16.11
CA ILE A 35 -3.87 7.74 -17.47
C ILE A 35 -4.94 8.79 -17.77
N LYS A 36 -6.19 8.53 -17.39
CA LYS A 36 -7.29 9.48 -17.53
C LYS A 36 -6.97 10.79 -16.82
N LEU A 37 -6.58 10.73 -15.53
CA LEU A 37 -6.27 11.92 -14.74
C LEU A 37 -5.06 12.70 -15.27
N VAL A 38 -4.05 12.00 -15.80
CA VAL A 38 -2.91 12.62 -16.50
C VAL A 38 -3.37 13.38 -17.73
N LYS A 39 -4.19 12.76 -18.60
CA LYS A 39 -4.73 13.40 -19.81
C LYS A 39 -5.62 14.60 -19.52
N GLU A 40 -6.33 14.57 -18.41
CA GLU A 40 -7.16 15.69 -17.91
C GLU A 40 -6.34 16.78 -17.22
N GLY A 41 -5.02 16.58 -17.04
CA GLY A 41 -4.13 17.53 -16.35
C GLY A 41 -4.39 17.66 -14.84
N GLN A 42 -5.09 16.71 -14.23
CA GLN A 42 -5.50 16.77 -12.83
C GLN A 42 -4.33 16.84 -11.85
N TYR A 43 -3.16 16.31 -12.22
CA TYR A 43 -1.98 16.33 -11.35
C TYR A 43 -1.15 17.60 -11.46
N ASN A 44 -1.38 18.46 -12.48
CA ASN A 44 -0.56 19.61 -12.75
C ASN A 44 -0.77 20.71 -11.69
N GLY A 45 0.29 21.10 -11.02
CA GLY A 45 0.29 22.09 -9.95
C GLY A 45 -0.04 21.50 -8.56
N LEU A 46 -0.30 20.18 -8.44
CA LEU A 46 -0.50 19.55 -7.14
C LEU A 46 0.82 19.42 -6.37
N LEU A 47 0.73 19.21 -5.07
CA LEU A 47 1.87 19.08 -4.18
C LEU A 47 2.12 17.63 -3.79
N PHE A 48 3.39 17.30 -3.56
CA PHE A 48 3.72 16.22 -2.63
C PHE A 48 3.42 16.73 -1.22
N HIS A 49 2.21 16.50 -0.76
CA HIS A 49 1.65 17.11 0.44
C HIS A 49 2.00 16.38 1.73
N ARG A 50 2.51 15.15 1.64
CA ARG A 50 2.95 14.34 2.78
C ARG A 50 4.22 13.59 2.43
N VAL A 51 5.27 13.82 3.19
CA VAL A 51 6.59 13.25 2.98
C VAL A 51 7.11 12.69 4.29
N ILE A 52 7.37 11.39 4.32
CA ILE A 52 7.96 10.71 5.48
C ILE A 52 9.21 9.99 5.00
N LYS A 53 10.37 10.41 5.52
CA LYS A 53 11.64 9.81 5.21
C LYS A 53 11.66 8.32 5.55
N ASP A 54 12.32 7.51 4.71
CA ASP A 54 12.41 6.05 4.84
C ASP A 54 11.04 5.34 4.85
N PHE A 55 10.02 6.02 4.30
CA PHE A 55 8.68 5.45 4.15
C PHE A 55 8.10 5.74 2.75
N MET A 56 7.61 6.97 2.49
CA MET A 56 7.00 7.30 1.20
C MET A 56 6.92 8.82 0.97
N VAL A 57 6.70 9.21 -0.28
CA VAL A 57 6.32 10.56 -0.70
C VAL A 57 4.94 10.49 -1.34
N GLN A 58 3.97 11.24 -0.83
CA GLN A 58 2.55 11.17 -1.22
C GLN A 58 2.09 12.47 -1.87
N GLY A 59 1.39 12.32 -3.01
CA GLY A 59 0.78 13.40 -3.77
C GLY A 59 -0.63 13.07 -4.22
N GLY A 60 -1.19 13.91 -5.11
CA GLY A 60 -2.49 13.64 -5.72
C GLY A 60 -3.71 14.15 -4.96
N ASP A 61 -3.54 14.87 -3.84
CA ASP A 61 -4.63 15.60 -3.21
C ASP A 61 -5.03 16.78 -4.12
N VAL A 62 -6.20 16.70 -4.73
CA VAL A 62 -6.71 17.68 -5.70
C VAL A 62 -6.92 19.08 -5.09
N THR A 63 -6.99 19.16 -3.77
CA THR A 63 -7.11 20.44 -3.05
C THR A 63 -5.77 21.06 -2.68
N SER A 64 -4.65 20.42 -3.05
CA SER A 64 -3.30 20.86 -2.70
C SER A 64 -2.76 21.96 -3.64
N LYS A 65 -3.38 22.18 -4.81
CA LYS A 65 -2.97 23.22 -5.74
C LYS A 65 -3.02 24.59 -5.10
N ASP A 66 -1.90 25.30 -5.15
CA ASP A 66 -1.73 26.64 -4.57
C ASP A 66 -2.16 26.74 -3.09
N ALA A 67 -2.15 25.63 -2.37
CA ALA A 67 -2.65 25.58 -1.00
C ALA A 67 -1.71 26.31 -0.03
N PRO A 68 -2.22 27.28 0.76
CA PRO A 68 -1.41 27.96 1.78
C PRO A 68 -0.94 26.96 2.85
N MET A 69 0.18 27.27 3.51
CA MET A 69 0.77 26.37 4.53
C MET A 69 -0.16 26.09 5.71
N SER A 70 -1.14 26.95 5.98
CA SER A 70 -2.15 26.77 7.02
C SER A 70 -3.24 25.75 6.66
N LYS A 71 -3.38 25.40 5.37
CA LYS A 71 -4.40 24.44 4.93
C LYS A 71 -3.95 23.02 5.24
N GLN A 72 -4.79 22.27 5.93
CA GLN A 72 -4.61 20.82 6.10
C GLN A 72 -4.89 20.11 4.77
N LEU A 73 -3.99 19.20 4.37
CA LEU A 73 -4.06 18.44 3.13
C LEU A 73 -4.19 16.94 3.45
N GLY A 74 -4.49 16.16 2.41
CA GLY A 74 -4.60 14.70 2.49
C GLY A 74 -6.04 14.17 2.49
N ALA A 75 -7.04 15.06 2.59
CA ALA A 75 -8.46 14.69 2.54
C ALA A 75 -9.14 15.02 1.19
N GLY A 76 -8.43 15.66 0.25
CA GLY A 76 -8.98 16.00 -1.06
C GLY A 76 -9.18 14.76 -1.93
N ASP A 77 -10.37 14.62 -2.52
CA ASP A 77 -10.77 13.49 -3.35
C ASP A 77 -11.59 13.96 -4.54
N LEU A 78 -11.74 13.08 -5.56
CA LEU A 78 -12.54 13.30 -6.75
C LEU A 78 -13.99 12.76 -6.62
N GLY A 79 -14.36 12.24 -5.45
CA GLY A 79 -15.72 11.74 -5.17
C GLY A 79 -16.00 10.33 -5.67
N TYR A 80 -14.96 9.56 -6.03
CA TYR A 80 -15.06 8.13 -6.33
C TYR A 80 -13.81 7.39 -5.87
N THR A 81 -13.92 6.08 -5.76
CA THR A 81 -12.82 5.17 -5.38
C THR A 81 -12.52 4.21 -6.53
N VAL A 82 -11.36 3.59 -6.49
CA VAL A 82 -10.93 2.53 -7.41
C VAL A 82 -10.84 1.22 -6.64
N PRO A 83 -11.55 0.15 -7.07
CA PRO A 83 -11.48 -1.15 -6.42
C PRO A 83 -10.04 -1.66 -6.29
N ALA A 84 -9.72 -2.32 -5.18
CA ALA A 84 -8.38 -2.85 -4.95
C ALA A 84 -7.96 -3.88 -6.02
N GLU A 85 -6.71 -3.78 -6.49
CA GLU A 85 -6.11 -4.69 -7.48
C GLU A 85 -4.78 -5.22 -6.92
N PHE A 86 -4.86 -6.16 -5.96
CA PHE A 86 -3.67 -6.76 -5.35
C PHE A 86 -3.09 -7.86 -6.24
N VAL A 87 -1.96 -7.60 -6.88
CA VAL A 87 -1.20 -8.57 -7.69
C VAL A 87 0.02 -9.06 -6.88
N TYR A 88 -0.22 -9.39 -5.64
CA TYR A 88 0.79 -9.90 -4.71
C TYR A 88 1.00 -11.41 -4.91
N PRO A 89 2.23 -11.95 -4.81
CA PRO A 89 3.48 -11.27 -4.45
C PRO A 89 4.25 -10.65 -5.62
N LYS A 90 3.71 -10.63 -6.84
CA LYS A 90 4.41 -10.12 -8.02
C LYS A 90 4.75 -8.62 -7.87
N TYR A 91 3.78 -7.83 -7.43
CA TYR A 91 3.95 -6.41 -7.16
C TYR A 91 3.92 -6.16 -5.66
N PHE A 92 4.94 -5.51 -5.16
CA PHE A 92 5.17 -5.28 -3.74
C PHE A 92 5.85 -3.93 -3.50
N HIS A 93 5.87 -3.47 -2.26
CA HIS A 93 6.31 -2.14 -1.89
C HIS A 93 7.85 -2.02 -1.79
N LYS A 94 8.56 -2.40 -2.83
CA LYS A 94 9.99 -2.09 -2.97
C LYS A 94 10.19 -0.58 -3.17
N LYS A 95 11.39 -0.07 -2.91
CA LYS A 95 11.74 1.33 -3.21
C LYS A 95 11.42 1.66 -4.68
N GLY A 96 10.76 2.78 -4.91
CA GLY A 96 10.31 3.22 -6.23
C GLY A 96 8.95 2.67 -6.67
N ALA A 97 8.30 1.79 -5.90
CA ALA A 97 6.94 1.34 -6.22
C ALA A 97 5.96 2.52 -6.18
N LEU A 98 5.10 2.62 -7.21
CA LEU A 98 3.98 3.55 -7.29
C LEU A 98 2.72 2.85 -6.80
N SER A 99 2.12 3.38 -5.75
CA SER A 99 0.99 2.78 -5.07
C SER A 99 -0.13 3.77 -4.81
N ALA A 100 -1.36 3.27 -4.72
CA ALA A 100 -2.52 4.11 -4.44
C ALA A 100 -2.72 4.30 -2.94
N ALA A 101 -2.99 5.54 -2.51
CA ALA A 101 -3.40 5.81 -1.14
C ALA A 101 -4.86 5.38 -0.91
N ARG A 102 -5.25 5.16 0.34
CA ARG A 102 -6.62 4.84 0.75
C ARG A 102 -6.87 5.22 2.20
N THR A 103 -8.13 5.27 2.58
CA THR A 103 -8.55 5.39 3.98
C THR A 103 -8.37 4.09 4.74
N SER A 104 -8.44 4.15 6.08
CA SER A 104 -8.24 2.98 6.95
C SER A 104 -9.32 1.90 6.79
N ASP A 105 -8.99 0.65 7.15
CA ASP A 105 -9.90 -0.50 7.07
C ASP A 105 -11.19 -0.32 7.89
N GLU A 106 -11.18 0.52 8.92
CA GLU A 106 -12.36 0.80 9.75
C GLU A 106 -13.50 1.48 8.97
N VAL A 107 -13.14 2.33 8.00
CA VAL A 107 -14.11 3.07 7.16
C VAL A 107 -14.12 2.57 5.73
N ASN A 108 -13.18 1.71 5.36
CA ASN A 108 -13.00 1.18 4.00
C ASN A 108 -12.54 -0.28 4.06
N PRO A 109 -13.40 -1.21 4.49
CA PRO A 109 -13.05 -2.63 4.63
C PRO A 109 -12.73 -3.32 3.30
N GLU A 110 -13.25 -2.80 2.19
CA GLU A 110 -12.97 -3.30 0.84
C GLU A 110 -11.62 -2.84 0.29
N LYS A 111 -10.91 -1.99 1.05
CA LYS A 111 -9.58 -1.46 0.71
C LYS A 111 -9.53 -0.74 -0.65
N GLU A 112 -10.63 -0.12 -1.04
CA GLU A 112 -10.69 0.70 -2.25
C GLU A 112 -9.71 1.86 -2.19
N SER A 113 -9.09 2.18 -3.31
CA SER A 113 -8.10 3.24 -3.42
C SER A 113 -8.75 4.60 -3.65
N SER A 114 -8.12 5.67 -3.17
CA SER A 114 -8.43 7.03 -3.61
C SER A 114 -8.29 7.14 -5.13
N ALA A 115 -9.18 7.89 -5.77
CA ALA A 115 -9.16 8.10 -7.21
C ALA A 115 -7.89 8.81 -7.68
N SER A 116 -7.33 9.72 -6.87
CA SER A 116 -6.23 10.59 -7.30
C SER A 116 -4.97 10.49 -6.42
N GLN A 117 -5.11 10.17 -5.14
CA GLN A 117 -3.96 10.16 -4.24
C GLN A 117 -3.10 8.92 -4.42
N PHE A 118 -1.82 9.15 -4.63
CA PHE A 118 -0.79 8.12 -4.80
C PHE A 118 0.40 8.39 -3.91
N TYR A 119 1.24 7.38 -3.72
CA TYR A 119 2.56 7.56 -3.12
C TYR A 119 3.62 6.76 -3.86
N ILE A 120 4.86 7.26 -3.78
CA ILE A 120 6.05 6.55 -4.25
C ILE A 120 6.80 6.08 -3.00
N VAL A 121 7.09 4.80 -2.96
CA VAL A 121 7.81 4.18 -1.83
C VAL A 121 9.26 4.64 -1.82
N THR A 122 9.71 5.14 -0.69
CA THR A 122 11.14 5.37 -0.42
C THR A 122 11.71 4.24 0.43
N GLY A 123 11.06 3.92 1.54
CA GLY A 123 11.40 2.81 2.41
C GLY A 123 12.81 2.83 2.96
N LYS A 124 13.17 1.79 3.67
CA LYS A 124 14.53 1.54 4.17
C LYS A 124 15.03 0.15 3.76
N VAL A 125 16.32 -0.05 3.85
CA VAL A 125 16.96 -1.37 3.72
C VAL A 125 16.82 -2.14 5.03
N TYR A 126 16.52 -3.44 4.95
CA TYR A 126 16.30 -4.32 6.10
C TYR A 126 17.40 -5.36 6.23
N LYS A 127 17.68 -5.75 7.46
CA LYS A 127 18.50 -6.93 7.77
C LYS A 127 17.65 -8.20 7.75
N ASP A 128 18.27 -9.36 7.53
CA ASP A 128 17.57 -10.65 7.53
C ASP A 128 16.76 -10.91 8.83
N ALA A 129 17.31 -10.52 9.98
CA ALA A 129 16.62 -10.65 11.26
C ALA A 129 15.36 -9.80 11.36
N GLU A 130 15.35 -8.58 10.79
CA GLU A 130 14.17 -7.71 10.75
C GLU A 130 13.10 -8.31 9.85
N LEU A 131 13.48 -8.83 8.68
CA LEU A 131 12.54 -9.48 7.75
C LEU A 131 11.97 -10.77 8.35
N ALA A 132 12.78 -11.59 9.01
CA ALA A 132 12.31 -12.78 9.71
C ALA A 132 11.32 -12.44 10.85
N GLN A 133 11.55 -11.35 11.56
CA GLN A 133 10.63 -10.87 12.58
C GLN A 133 9.28 -10.41 11.97
N MET A 134 9.31 -9.77 10.80
CA MET A 134 8.09 -9.38 10.08
C MET A 134 7.30 -10.60 9.58
N GLU A 135 7.98 -11.62 9.05
CA GLU A 135 7.33 -12.87 8.67
C GLU A 135 6.64 -13.54 9.87
N LYS A 136 7.30 -13.58 11.02
CA LYS A 136 6.71 -14.10 12.25
C LYS A 136 5.48 -13.29 12.70
N GLN A 137 5.50 -11.97 12.54
CA GLN A 137 4.35 -11.12 12.84
C GLN A 137 3.20 -11.37 11.86
N LYS A 138 3.49 -11.54 10.55
CA LYS A 138 2.49 -11.90 9.54
C LYS A 138 1.85 -13.26 9.85
N GLU A 139 2.65 -14.25 10.25
CA GLU A 139 2.15 -15.57 10.69
C GLU A 139 1.20 -15.44 11.89
N GLY A 140 1.58 -14.62 12.87
CA GLY A 140 0.71 -14.35 14.03
C GLY A 140 -0.61 -13.71 13.63
N ARG A 141 -0.60 -12.73 12.73
CA ARG A 141 -1.82 -12.09 12.20
C ARG A 141 -2.68 -13.09 11.41
N LEU A 142 -2.08 -13.94 10.59
CA LEU A 142 -2.78 -15.00 9.87
C LEU A 142 -3.52 -15.91 10.84
N LYS A 143 -2.85 -16.40 11.89
CA LYS A 143 -3.46 -17.22 12.95
C LYS A 143 -4.62 -16.49 13.63
N GLN A 144 -4.43 -15.22 13.98
CA GLN A 144 -5.49 -14.40 14.59
C GLN A 144 -6.71 -14.25 13.67
N SER A 145 -6.50 -13.98 12.37
CA SER A 145 -7.60 -13.85 11.40
C SER A 145 -8.38 -15.16 11.21
N ILE A 146 -7.68 -16.28 11.12
CA ILE A 146 -8.29 -17.60 11.03
C ILE A 146 -9.11 -17.90 12.30
N PHE A 147 -8.54 -17.65 13.47
CA PHE A 147 -9.22 -17.88 14.74
C PHE A 147 -10.48 -17.02 14.87
N ALA A 148 -10.40 -15.72 14.55
CA ALA A 148 -11.54 -14.82 14.60
C ALA A 148 -12.67 -15.26 13.65
N ARG A 149 -12.35 -15.71 12.44
CA ARG A 149 -13.30 -16.26 11.49
C ARG A 149 -13.97 -17.52 12.06
N LEU A 150 -13.19 -18.47 12.55
CA LEU A 150 -13.69 -19.70 13.16
C LEU A 150 -14.58 -19.43 14.39
N GLN A 151 -14.22 -18.44 15.22
CA GLN A 151 -15.08 -18.01 16.33
C GLN A 151 -16.42 -17.46 15.82
N LYS A 152 -16.41 -16.63 14.78
CA LYS A 152 -17.63 -16.08 14.20
C LYS A 152 -18.53 -17.19 13.63
N GLU A 153 -17.96 -18.16 12.92
CA GLU A 153 -18.67 -19.32 12.37
C GLU A 153 -19.27 -20.23 13.45
N ASN A 154 -18.70 -20.24 14.64
CA ASN A 154 -19.15 -21.04 15.77
C ASN A 154 -19.85 -20.21 16.87
N SER A 155 -20.23 -18.97 16.59
CA SER A 155 -20.78 -18.02 17.57
C SER A 155 -22.00 -18.56 18.32
N ASP A 156 -22.91 -19.28 17.64
CA ASP A 156 -24.14 -19.81 18.27
C ASP A 156 -23.83 -20.95 19.24
N LYS A 157 -22.88 -21.83 18.90
CA LYS A 157 -22.41 -22.88 19.83
C LYS A 157 -21.73 -22.30 21.05
N ILE A 158 -20.88 -21.29 20.84
CA ILE A 158 -20.19 -20.58 21.92
C ILE A 158 -21.20 -19.92 22.86
N LYS A 159 -22.21 -19.22 22.29
CA LYS A 159 -23.27 -18.57 23.07
C LYS A 159 -24.08 -19.58 23.87
N ALA A 160 -24.49 -20.70 23.28
CA ALA A 160 -25.25 -21.75 23.94
C ALA A 160 -24.48 -22.35 25.14
N ALA A 161 -23.20 -22.70 24.93
CA ALA A 161 -22.33 -23.21 25.99
C ALA A 161 -22.10 -22.17 27.12
N TYR A 162 -22.02 -20.88 26.74
CA TYR A 162 -21.89 -19.80 27.73
C TYR A 162 -23.15 -19.63 28.55
N GLN A 163 -24.34 -19.70 27.94
CA GLN A 163 -25.64 -19.57 28.59
C GLN A 163 -25.97 -20.74 29.50
N SER A 164 -25.56 -21.96 29.13
CA SER A 164 -25.71 -23.15 29.97
C SER A 164 -24.74 -23.20 31.15
N GLY A 165 -23.70 -22.36 31.13
CA GLY A 165 -22.62 -22.39 32.12
C GLY A 165 -21.69 -23.61 32.00
N ASP A 166 -21.74 -24.34 30.91
CA ASP A 166 -20.92 -25.53 30.65
C ASP A 166 -19.48 -25.15 30.30
N LYS A 167 -18.66 -25.07 31.35
CA LYS A 167 -17.23 -24.74 31.21
C LYS A 167 -16.44 -25.82 30.49
N ALA A 168 -16.88 -27.10 30.59
CA ALA A 168 -16.20 -28.19 29.91
C ALA A 168 -16.42 -28.11 28.39
N GLU A 169 -17.66 -27.84 27.96
CA GLU A 169 -17.98 -27.64 26.54
C GLU A 169 -17.26 -26.40 25.97
N LEU A 170 -17.23 -25.30 26.71
CA LEU A 170 -16.46 -24.11 26.31
C LEU A 170 -14.97 -24.41 26.09
N ALA A 171 -14.37 -25.21 26.97
CA ALA A 171 -12.98 -25.62 26.83
C ALA A 171 -12.77 -26.49 25.58
N ILE A 172 -13.67 -27.45 25.33
CA ILE A 172 -13.62 -28.32 24.12
C ILE A 172 -13.75 -27.48 22.84
N ILE A 173 -14.70 -26.54 22.81
CA ILE A 173 -14.88 -25.63 21.67
C ILE A 173 -13.59 -24.84 21.43
N ARG A 174 -13.04 -24.20 22.47
CA ARG A 174 -11.80 -23.41 22.36
C ARG A 174 -10.66 -24.27 21.81
N ASP A 175 -10.42 -25.46 22.38
CA ASP A 175 -9.31 -26.31 21.99
C ASP A 175 -9.50 -26.84 20.55
N THR A 176 -10.74 -27.09 20.14
CA THR A 176 -11.09 -27.42 18.76
C THR A 176 -10.78 -26.28 17.80
N LEU A 177 -11.14 -25.04 18.16
CA LEU A 177 -10.87 -23.87 17.33
C LEU A 177 -9.36 -23.57 17.22
N VAL A 178 -8.62 -23.71 18.32
CA VAL A 178 -7.16 -23.61 18.32
C VAL A 178 -6.54 -24.65 17.40
N GLY A 179 -6.91 -25.93 17.53
CA GLY A 179 -6.41 -27.00 16.67
C GLY A 179 -6.70 -26.76 15.18
N LYS A 180 -7.92 -26.34 14.84
CA LYS A 180 -8.28 -25.97 13.46
C LYS A 180 -7.47 -24.77 12.96
N THR A 181 -7.24 -23.78 13.82
CA THR A 181 -6.41 -22.59 13.48
C THR A 181 -4.98 -22.99 13.14
N GLU A 182 -4.34 -23.82 13.97
CA GLU A 182 -2.98 -24.28 13.71
C GLU A 182 -2.89 -25.10 12.41
N MET A 183 -3.84 -26.00 12.17
CA MET A 183 -3.89 -26.80 10.95
C MET A 183 -4.07 -25.95 9.69
N GLU A 184 -4.93 -24.95 9.73
CA GLU A 184 -5.16 -24.07 8.59
C GLU A 184 -3.97 -23.11 8.39
N ALA A 185 -3.42 -22.55 9.47
CA ALA A 185 -2.26 -21.70 9.41
C ALA A 185 -1.03 -22.42 8.84
N GLU A 186 -0.82 -23.68 9.18
CA GLU A 186 0.27 -24.49 8.61
C GLU A 186 0.11 -24.69 7.10
N LYS A 187 -1.11 -24.91 6.62
CA LYS A 187 -1.40 -25.03 5.16
C LYS A 187 -1.16 -23.71 4.41
N ARG A 188 -1.29 -22.59 5.09
CA ARG A 188 -1.21 -21.24 4.53
C ARG A 188 0.06 -20.49 4.95
N LYS A 189 1.03 -21.18 5.56
CA LYS A 189 2.25 -20.55 6.11
C LYS A 189 3.06 -19.75 5.08
N ASP A 190 3.01 -20.17 3.81
CA ASP A 190 3.72 -19.48 2.74
C ASP A 190 3.15 -18.07 2.45
N GLU A 191 1.89 -17.81 2.82
CA GLU A 191 1.29 -16.47 2.73
C GLU A 191 1.98 -15.45 3.66
N ALA A 192 2.58 -15.93 4.74
CA ALA A 192 3.33 -15.11 5.67
C ALA A 192 4.81 -14.91 5.28
N LYS A 193 5.31 -15.69 4.32
CA LYS A 193 6.71 -15.63 3.88
C LYS A 193 6.92 -14.59 2.79
N LEU A 194 8.10 -14.00 2.79
CA LEU A 194 8.59 -13.21 1.68
C LEU A 194 9.15 -14.15 0.60
N THR A 195 8.88 -13.85 -0.66
CA THR A 195 9.56 -14.53 -1.75
C THR A 195 11.06 -14.20 -1.75
N PRO A 196 11.91 -15.03 -2.39
CA PRO A 196 13.33 -14.70 -2.54
C PRO A 196 13.56 -13.33 -3.18
N GLU A 197 12.75 -12.96 -4.18
CA GLU A 197 12.83 -11.68 -4.85
C GLU A 197 12.48 -10.51 -3.91
N GLN A 198 11.40 -10.62 -3.14
CA GLN A 198 11.03 -9.61 -2.14
C GLN A 198 12.13 -9.46 -1.09
N ARG A 199 12.65 -10.57 -0.57
CA ARG A 199 13.71 -10.57 0.44
C ARG A 199 14.97 -9.87 -0.07
N GLU A 200 15.39 -10.20 -1.32
CA GLU A 200 16.54 -9.56 -1.95
C GLU A 200 16.31 -8.05 -2.15
N ALA A 201 15.15 -7.66 -2.69
CA ALA A 201 14.83 -6.26 -2.88
C ALA A 201 14.83 -5.47 -1.56
N TYR A 202 14.21 -5.99 -0.50
CA TYR A 202 14.17 -5.30 0.79
C TYR A 202 15.54 -5.22 1.48
N LYS A 203 16.46 -6.15 1.17
CA LYS A 203 17.85 -6.15 1.69
C LYS A 203 18.78 -5.24 0.89
N THR A 204 18.48 -4.94 -0.35
CA THR A 204 19.37 -4.19 -1.25
C THR A 204 18.89 -2.78 -1.52
N ILE A 205 17.73 -2.64 -2.16
CA ILE A 205 17.17 -1.33 -2.51
C ILE A 205 16.23 -0.77 -1.44
N GLY A 206 15.70 -1.64 -0.58
CA GLY A 206 14.77 -1.27 0.48
C GLY A 206 13.30 -1.25 0.03
N GLY A 207 12.46 -0.80 0.93
CA GLY A 207 11.02 -0.73 0.71
C GLY A 207 10.21 -0.70 2.01
N VAL A 208 8.93 -1.09 1.91
CA VAL A 208 7.96 -1.03 3.02
C VAL A 208 7.14 -2.32 3.08
N PRO A 209 7.72 -3.44 3.54
CA PRO A 209 7.09 -4.76 3.48
C PRO A 209 5.79 -4.90 4.27
N PHE A 210 5.51 -4.02 5.24
CA PHE A 210 4.25 -4.06 6.00
C PHE A 210 3.03 -3.52 5.24
N LEU A 211 3.24 -2.88 4.07
CA LEU A 211 2.16 -2.44 3.17
C LEU A 211 1.82 -3.49 2.10
N ASP A 212 2.61 -4.56 1.99
CA ASP A 212 2.39 -5.61 1.00
C ASP A 212 1.04 -6.29 1.18
N ASN A 213 0.31 -6.44 0.06
CA ASN A 213 -1.05 -6.98 0.02
C ASN A 213 -2.09 -6.17 0.82
N GLU A 214 -1.77 -4.92 1.16
CA GLU A 214 -2.65 -4.00 1.88
C GLU A 214 -3.02 -2.77 1.04
N TYR A 215 -2.19 -2.44 0.05
CA TYR A 215 -2.38 -1.32 -0.88
C TYR A 215 -2.06 -1.77 -2.30
N THR A 216 -2.76 -1.22 -3.29
CA THR A 216 -2.50 -1.54 -4.70
C THR A 216 -1.23 -0.88 -5.19
N VAL A 217 -0.27 -1.70 -5.62
CA VAL A 217 0.93 -1.30 -6.35
C VAL A 217 0.62 -1.41 -7.84
N TYR A 218 0.60 -0.29 -8.56
CA TYR A 218 0.17 -0.25 -9.96
C TYR A 218 1.20 0.30 -10.93
N GLY A 219 2.42 0.53 -10.45
CA GLY A 219 3.54 0.99 -11.26
C GLY A 219 4.85 1.06 -10.47
N GLU A 220 5.87 1.55 -11.12
CA GLU A 220 7.18 1.80 -10.50
C GLU A 220 7.95 2.92 -11.19
N VAL A 221 8.87 3.52 -10.47
CA VAL A 221 9.86 4.47 -10.99
C VAL A 221 10.88 3.72 -11.82
N THR A 222 11.07 4.17 -13.06
CA THR A 222 12.09 3.65 -13.98
C THR A 222 13.33 4.53 -14.06
N GLU A 223 13.17 5.84 -13.87
CA GLU A 223 14.26 6.82 -13.80
C GLU A 223 13.90 7.93 -12.82
N GLY A 224 14.89 8.54 -12.16
CA GLY A 224 14.68 9.64 -11.22
C GLY A 224 14.46 9.19 -9.77
N LEU A 225 14.96 8.03 -9.36
CA LEU A 225 14.96 7.65 -7.94
C LEU A 225 15.76 8.62 -7.06
N ASP A 226 16.78 9.27 -7.61
CA ASP A 226 17.52 10.35 -6.96
C ASP A 226 16.64 11.58 -6.69
N VAL A 227 15.70 11.89 -7.60
CA VAL A 227 14.70 12.94 -7.39
C VAL A 227 13.73 12.54 -6.27
N VAL A 228 13.27 11.29 -6.24
CA VAL A 228 12.43 10.76 -5.15
C VAL A 228 13.19 10.84 -3.81
N ASP A 229 14.49 10.53 -3.81
CA ASP A 229 15.34 10.67 -2.63
C ASP A 229 15.53 12.13 -2.23
N ALA A 230 15.62 13.06 -3.18
CA ALA A 230 15.64 14.49 -2.88
C ALA A 230 14.33 14.93 -2.21
N ILE A 231 13.17 14.47 -2.72
CA ILE A 231 11.85 14.76 -2.14
C ILE A 231 11.75 14.23 -0.72
N GLN A 232 12.14 12.98 -0.45
CA GLN A 232 12.03 12.42 0.91
C GLN A 232 12.91 13.11 1.95
N ASN A 233 13.93 13.85 1.52
CA ASN A 233 14.87 14.54 2.41
C ASN A 233 14.53 16.02 2.64
N VAL A 234 13.44 16.55 2.09
CA VAL A 234 13.00 17.91 2.40
C VAL A 234 12.58 18.03 3.86
N LYS A 235 12.70 19.24 4.41
CA LYS A 235 12.21 19.53 5.76
C LYS A 235 10.68 19.57 5.76
N THR A 236 10.07 18.94 6.75
CA THR A 236 8.61 18.86 6.92
C THR A 236 8.18 19.51 8.24
N ASN A 237 6.90 19.85 8.32
CA ASN A 237 6.24 20.26 9.56
C ASN A 237 5.80 19.02 10.38
N ARG A 238 5.11 19.24 11.51
CA ARG A 238 4.60 18.16 12.38
C ARG A 238 3.53 17.26 11.74
N GLN A 239 3.00 17.64 10.59
CA GLN A 239 1.99 16.91 9.82
C GLN A 239 2.60 16.27 8.56
N ASP A 240 3.92 16.14 8.53
CA ASP A 240 4.69 15.57 7.42
C ASP A 240 4.56 16.36 6.10
N ARG A 241 4.04 17.58 6.14
CA ARG A 241 3.99 18.47 4.97
C ARG A 241 5.33 19.17 4.77
N PRO A 242 5.90 19.16 3.54
CA PRO A 242 7.10 19.94 3.22
C PRO A 242 6.96 21.41 3.59
N LEU A 243 7.99 21.99 4.22
CA LEU A 243 8.02 23.42 4.58
C LEU A 243 8.13 24.31 3.34
N GLU A 244 8.80 23.83 2.31
CA GLU A 244 8.82 24.40 0.98
C GLU A 244 8.04 23.46 0.06
N ASN A 245 7.06 24.01 -0.67
CA ASN A 245 6.20 23.19 -1.51
C ASN A 245 7.00 22.44 -2.57
N VAL A 246 6.85 21.13 -2.62
CA VAL A 246 7.33 20.28 -3.73
C VAL A 246 6.18 20.13 -4.70
N VAL A 247 6.28 20.78 -5.85
CA VAL A 247 5.22 20.89 -6.84
C VAL A 247 5.38 19.82 -7.92
N ILE A 248 4.29 19.17 -8.30
CA ILE A 248 4.17 18.39 -9.52
C ILE A 248 3.82 19.38 -10.64
N GLU A 249 4.83 19.80 -11.39
CA GLU A 249 4.66 20.84 -12.42
C GLU A 249 3.81 20.33 -13.59
N SER A 250 4.09 19.11 -14.03
CA SER A 250 3.31 18.45 -15.09
C SER A 250 3.49 16.94 -15.06
N VAL A 251 2.45 16.23 -15.51
CA VAL A 251 2.51 14.79 -15.76
C VAL A 251 2.04 14.53 -17.19
N SER A 252 2.78 13.71 -17.94
CA SER A 252 2.45 13.36 -19.32
C SER A 252 2.73 11.88 -19.60
N ILE A 253 1.99 11.32 -20.54
CA ILE A 253 2.22 9.96 -21.08
C ILE A 253 3.28 10.05 -22.19
N ILE A 254 4.22 9.11 -22.20
CA ILE A 254 5.14 8.90 -23.33
C ILE A 254 4.48 7.86 -24.25
N GLU A 255 4.28 8.20 -25.50
CA GLU A 255 3.81 7.30 -26.57
C GLU A 255 4.92 6.33 -27.05
#